data_b9cf4890039c0e29a55a1c04936a82bb
#
_entry.id   b9cf4890039c0e29a55a1c04936a82bb
#
_cell.length_a   1.000
_cell.length_b   1.000
_cell.length_c   1.000
_cell.angle_alpha   90.00
_cell.angle_beta   90.00
_cell.angle_gamma   90.00
#
_symmetry.space_group_name_H-M   'P 1'
#
loop_
_entity.id
_entity.type
_entity.pdbx_description
1 polymer ?
#
loop_
_entity_poly.entity_id
_entity_poly.type
_entity_poly.pdbx_seq_one_letter_code
_entity_poly.pdbx_strand_id
1 'polypeptide(L)'
;LNRRGGSERLMRALEQGSRENQVVTVVLYDINELKSVNDRYGHSEGDRLLQYVAAIAKECLGRLDFMYRLSGDEFVMVFYGRDMKAADESMKRLLTRAGQERKRQLQEYDVSFSYGIAEVCPGDMGSVEDIISRADEQMYVQKRGYHIERAKRRLGEKHEDGDAPFYYDGGSLYEALSASTDDYIFVGNMKTGVFCYPQAMVEEFGLPGQVVREAAAFWGQLIHPHDEAYFLESNQSIADGREEYHNIEYRARNVRGEWT
;
A
#
# COMPACT_ATOMS: atom_id res chain seq x y z
N LEU A 1 -14.67 6.17 15.54
CA LEU A 1 -13.98 7.44 15.86
C LEU A 1 -13.55 8.10 14.55
N ASN A 2 -13.42 9.45 14.56
CA ASN A 2 -12.75 10.19 13.50
C ASN A 2 -11.22 10.21 13.73
N ARG A 3 -10.45 10.70 12.74
CA ARG A 3 -8.98 10.77 12.77
C ARG A 3 -8.45 11.40 14.07
N ARG A 4 -8.90 12.62 14.41
CA ARG A 4 -8.42 13.34 15.61
C ARG A 4 -8.70 12.58 16.90
N GLY A 5 -9.93 12.15 17.12
CA GLY A 5 -10.30 11.40 18.34
C GLY A 5 -9.65 10.01 18.40
N GLY A 6 -9.35 9.42 17.22
CA GLY A 6 -8.62 8.17 17.10
C GLY A 6 -7.15 8.32 17.52
N SER A 7 -6.45 9.33 16.99
CA SER A 7 -5.05 9.60 17.34
C SER A 7 -4.87 9.98 18.82
N GLU A 8 -5.77 10.80 19.37
CA GLU A 8 -5.77 11.12 20.81
C GLU A 8 -5.96 9.86 21.68
N ARG A 9 -6.84 8.95 21.25
CA ARG A 9 -7.06 7.69 21.97
C ARG A 9 -5.88 6.73 21.83
N LEU A 10 -5.22 6.69 20.66
CA LEU A 10 -4.00 5.91 20.45
C LEU A 10 -2.88 6.38 21.37
N MET A 11 -2.64 7.67 21.46
CA MET A 11 -1.65 8.23 22.38
C MET A 11 -1.88 7.78 23.83
N ARG A 12 -3.13 7.86 24.31
CA ARG A 12 -3.50 7.38 25.67
C ARG A 12 -3.30 5.87 25.82
N ALA A 13 -3.60 5.07 24.78
CA ALA A 13 -3.38 3.63 24.83
C ALA A 13 -1.89 3.27 24.92
N LEU A 14 -1.02 3.99 24.21
CA LEU A 14 0.43 3.85 24.28
C LEU A 14 0.97 4.21 25.67
N GLU A 15 0.56 5.35 26.23
CA GLU A 15 0.91 5.75 27.60
C GLU A 15 0.46 4.74 28.65
N GLN A 16 -0.76 4.20 28.50
CA GLN A 16 -1.30 3.19 29.40
C GLN A 16 -0.53 1.87 29.25
N GLY A 17 -0.27 1.42 28.01
CA GLY A 17 0.50 0.21 27.73
C GLY A 17 1.90 0.27 28.35
N SER A 18 2.58 1.41 28.20
CA SER A 18 3.89 1.62 28.84
C SER A 18 3.82 1.52 30.38
N ARG A 19 2.81 2.14 31.00
CA ARG A 19 2.62 2.09 32.47
C ARG A 19 2.25 0.71 33.00
N GLU A 20 1.42 -0.04 32.24
CA GLU A 20 0.92 -1.38 32.62
C GLU A 20 1.82 -2.52 32.13
N ASN A 21 2.96 -2.19 31.52
CA ASN A 21 3.86 -3.15 30.87
C ASN A 21 3.14 -4.06 29.87
N GLN A 22 2.25 -3.45 29.04
CA GLN A 22 1.48 -4.11 28.00
C GLN A 22 1.91 -3.62 26.62
N VAL A 23 2.01 -4.53 25.68
CA VAL A 23 2.22 -4.23 24.26
C VAL A 23 0.98 -3.56 23.67
N VAL A 24 1.17 -2.63 22.77
CA VAL A 24 0.11 -2.03 21.96
C VAL A 24 0.45 -2.28 20.50
N THR A 25 -0.43 -2.97 19.77
CA THR A 25 -0.22 -3.23 18.35
C THR A 25 -1.18 -2.40 17.51
N VAL A 26 -0.60 -1.66 16.58
CA VAL A 26 -1.31 -0.78 15.65
C VAL A 26 -1.32 -1.42 14.28
N VAL A 27 -2.48 -1.50 13.66
CA VAL A 27 -2.67 -2.01 12.31
C VAL A 27 -3.26 -0.90 11.45
N LEU A 28 -2.56 -0.50 10.42
CA LEU A 28 -3.09 0.33 9.34
C LEU A 28 -3.61 -0.61 8.25
N TYR A 29 -4.82 -0.39 7.73
CA TYR A 29 -5.33 -1.13 6.59
C TYR A 29 -6.11 -0.25 5.63
N ASP A 30 -6.05 -0.60 4.36
CA ASP A 30 -6.63 0.10 3.21
C ASP A 30 -7.49 -0.87 2.41
N ILE A 31 -8.71 -0.45 2.03
CA ILE A 31 -9.64 -1.29 1.27
C ILE A 31 -9.23 -1.27 -0.19
N ASN A 32 -8.83 -2.44 -0.70
CA ASN A 32 -8.41 -2.59 -2.08
C ASN A 32 -9.58 -2.29 -3.04
N GLU A 33 -9.28 -1.60 -4.14
CA GLU A 33 -10.19 -1.38 -5.25
C GLU A 33 -11.45 -0.55 -4.96
N LEU A 34 -11.49 0.22 -3.87
CA LEU A 34 -12.65 1.07 -3.56
C LEU A 34 -12.97 2.02 -4.73
N LYS A 35 -11.95 2.59 -5.39
CA LYS A 35 -12.12 3.43 -6.57
C LYS A 35 -12.80 2.66 -7.71
N SER A 36 -12.33 1.45 -8.02
CA SER A 36 -12.94 0.60 -9.05
C SER A 36 -14.40 0.27 -8.75
N VAL A 37 -14.74 0.07 -7.48
CA VAL A 37 -16.14 -0.13 -7.04
C VAL A 37 -16.95 1.15 -7.24
N ASN A 38 -16.42 2.31 -6.85
CA ASN A 38 -17.06 3.61 -7.07
C ASN A 38 -17.32 3.88 -8.55
N ASP A 39 -16.33 3.67 -9.39
CA ASP A 39 -16.39 3.95 -10.83
C ASP A 39 -17.39 3.03 -11.55
N ARG A 40 -17.48 1.76 -11.13
CA ARG A 40 -18.34 0.77 -11.78
C ARG A 40 -19.77 0.75 -11.21
N TYR A 41 -19.94 0.94 -9.91
CA TYR A 41 -21.21 0.75 -9.20
C TYR A 41 -21.73 2.02 -8.50
N GLY A 42 -20.98 3.11 -8.58
CA GLY A 42 -21.30 4.40 -7.96
C GLY A 42 -20.87 4.52 -6.50
N HIS A 43 -20.73 5.77 -6.03
CA HIS A 43 -20.27 6.10 -4.68
C HIS A 43 -21.12 5.48 -3.56
N SER A 44 -22.42 5.31 -3.78
CA SER A 44 -23.30 4.66 -2.80
C SER A 44 -22.90 3.22 -2.51
N GLU A 45 -22.40 2.49 -3.51
CA GLU A 45 -21.91 1.12 -3.31
C GLU A 45 -20.54 1.12 -2.62
N GLY A 46 -19.64 2.07 -2.95
CA GLY A 46 -18.39 2.24 -2.22
C GLY A 46 -18.63 2.58 -0.74
N ASP A 47 -19.60 3.42 -0.43
CA ASP A 47 -19.98 3.72 0.97
C ASP A 47 -20.50 2.47 1.69
N ARG A 48 -21.29 1.63 1.01
CA ARG A 48 -21.74 0.33 1.54
C ARG A 48 -20.58 -0.62 1.81
N LEU A 49 -19.60 -0.67 0.91
CA LEU A 49 -18.37 -1.45 1.09
C LEU A 49 -17.59 -0.98 2.33
N LEU A 50 -17.37 0.33 2.47
CA LEU A 50 -16.73 0.93 3.64
C LEU A 50 -17.45 0.59 4.95
N GLN A 51 -18.77 0.74 4.98
CA GLN A 51 -19.59 0.41 6.13
C GLN A 51 -19.55 -1.07 6.48
N TYR A 52 -19.58 -1.94 5.47
CA TYR A 52 -19.52 -3.37 5.64
C TYR A 52 -18.16 -3.81 6.24
N VAL A 53 -17.03 -3.37 5.67
CA VAL A 53 -15.70 -3.70 6.21
C VAL A 53 -15.54 -3.16 7.63
N ALA A 54 -16.00 -1.93 7.89
CA ALA A 54 -15.96 -1.36 9.24
C ALA A 54 -16.84 -2.14 10.24
N ALA A 55 -17.97 -2.69 9.81
CA ALA A 55 -18.86 -3.47 10.68
C ALA A 55 -18.21 -4.79 11.10
N ILE A 56 -17.68 -5.57 10.13
CA ILE A 56 -17.03 -6.85 10.44
C ILE A 56 -15.71 -6.65 11.21
N ALA A 57 -14.97 -5.56 10.94
CA ALA A 57 -13.77 -5.22 11.69
C ALA A 57 -14.06 -4.95 13.17
N LYS A 58 -15.16 -4.27 13.49
CA LYS A 58 -15.57 -4.03 14.88
C LYS A 58 -15.80 -5.31 15.67
N GLU A 59 -16.25 -6.39 15.03
CA GLU A 59 -16.50 -7.66 15.70
C GLU A 59 -15.20 -8.40 16.10
N CYS A 60 -14.08 -8.01 15.51
CA CYS A 60 -12.74 -8.52 15.86
C CYS A 60 -12.12 -7.79 17.07
N LEU A 61 -12.72 -6.67 17.52
CA LEU A 61 -12.20 -5.84 18.60
C LEU A 61 -12.61 -6.38 19.96
N GLY A 62 -11.63 -6.50 20.85
CA GLY A 62 -11.84 -6.75 22.26
C GLY A 62 -12.27 -5.48 23.03
N ARG A 63 -12.43 -5.62 24.35
CA ARG A 63 -12.96 -4.54 25.22
C ARG A 63 -12.10 -3.27 25.22
N LEU A 64 -10.79 -3.41 25.13
CA LEU A 64 -9.84 -2.30 25.16
C LEU A 64 -9.38 -1.88 23.77
N ASP A 65 -9.66 -2.72 22.76
CA ASP A 65 -9.33 -2.43 21.37
C ASP A 65 -10.25 -1.34 20.80
N PHE A 66 -9.79 -0.69 19.76
CA PHE A 66 -10.62 0.27 19.03
C PHE A 66 -10.14 0.44 17.60
N MET A 67 -10.98 1.08 16.81
CA MET A 67 -10.64 1.45 15.45
C MET A 67 -11.13 2.86 15.11
N TYR A 68 -10.48 3.48 14.14
CA TYR A 68 -10.91 4.75 13.56
C TYR A 68 -10.56 4.83 12.08
N ARG A 69 -11.27 5.66 11.35
CA ARG A 69 -10.99 5.96 9.96
C ARG A 69 -9.94 7.07 9.90
N LEU A 70 -8.83 6.82 9.21
CA LEU A 70 -7.73 7.75 9.06
C LEU A 70 -8.00 8.73 7.93
N SER A 71 -8.32 8.21 6.75
CA SER A 71 -8.73 8.97 5.56
C SER A 71 -9.53 8.04 4.63
N GLY A 72 -10.14 8.55 3.59
CA GLY A 72 -10.74 7.81 2.47
C GLY A 72 -11.13 6.34 2.76
N ASP A 73 -10.31 5.41 2.32
CA ASP A 73 -10.40 3.95 2.49
C ASP A 73 -9.48 3.38 3.57
N GLU A 74 -8.72 4.25 4.25
CA GLU A 74 -7.75 3.87 5.26
C GLU A 74 -8.32 3.88 6.67
N PHE A 75 -8.03 2.83 7.42
CA PHE A 75 -8.46 2.62 8.79
C PHE A 75 -7.30 2.19 9.68
N VAL A 76 -7.37 2.59 10.93
CA VAL A 76 -6.45 2.14 11.97
C VAL A 76 -7.19 1.29 12.98
N MET A 77 -6.67 0.09 13.27
CA MET A 77 -7.09 -0.75 14.40
C MET A 77 -5.99 -0.76 15.46
N VAL A 78 -6.39 -0.69 16.71
CA VAL A 78 -5.47 -0.70 17.85
C VAL A 78 -5.84 -1.85 18.77
N PHE A 79 -4.89 -2.76 18.97
CA PHE A 79 -5.00 -3.91 19.83
C PHE A 79 -4.20 -3.69 21.11
N TYR A 80 -4.84 -3.77 22.27
CA TYR A 80 -4.22 -3.58 23.56
C TYR A 80 -3.87 -4.92 24.20
N GLY A 81 -2.61 -5.11 24.61
CA GLY A 81 -2.12 -6.36 25.19
C GLY A 81 -2.08 -7.53 24.21
N ARG A 82 -2.06 -7.28 22.92
CA ARG A 82 -1.89 -8.29 21.88
C ARG A 82 -0.64 -8.00 21.08
N ASP A 83 0.20 -9.01 20.88
CA ASP A 83 1.40 -8.94 20.08
C ASP A 83 1.09 -8.89 18.56
N MET A 84 2.11 -8.65 17.76
CA MET A 84 2.03 -8.61 16.31
C MET A 84 1.42 -9.88 15.72
N LYS A 85 1.77 -11.05 16.26
CA LYS A 85 1.25 -12.33 15.76
C LYS A 85 -0.26 -12.49 16.00
N ALA A 86 -0.74 -12.15 17.19
CA ALA A 86 -2.16 -12.19 17.52
C ALA A 86 -2.98 -11.16 16.71
N ALA A 87 -2.39 -9.98 16.43
CA ALA A 87 -2.97 -8.96 15.56
C ALA A 87 -3.08 -9.48 14.12
N ASP A 88 -2.01 -10.05 13.57
CA ASP A 88 -1.98 -10.62 12.21
C ASP A 88 -3.00 -11.76 12.03
N GLU A 89 -3.10 -12.67 13.00
CA GLU A 89 -4.14 -13.71 12.99
C GLU A 89 -5.57 -13.13 12.99
N SER A 90 -5.78 -12.02 13.69
CA SER A 90 -7.06 -11.30 13.69
C SER A 90 -7.37 -10.68 12.33
N MET A 91 -6.37 -10.07 11.68
CA MET A 91 -6.51 -9.51 10.34
C MET A 91 -6.75 -10.58 9.27
N LYS A 92 -6.06 -11.71 9.34
CA LYS A 92 -6.30 -12.87 8.44
C LYS A 92 -7.71 -13.44 8.57
N ARG A 93 -8.23 -13.56 9.80
CA ARG A 93 -9.63 -13.98 10.04
C ARG A 93 -10.62 -12.96 9.47
N LEU A 94 -10.37 -11.67 9.67
CA LEU A 94 -11.18 -10.60 9.13
C LEU A 94 -11.22 -10.64 7.60
N LEU A 95 -10.08 -10.79 6.95
CA LEU A 95 -9.95 -10.89 5.49
C LEU A 95 -10.73 -12.10 4.93
N THR A 96 -10.55 -13.25 5.56
CA THR A 96 -11.26 -14.48 5.17
C THR A 96 -12.78 -14.29 5.29
N ARG A 97 -13.24 -13.70 6.38
CA ARG A 97 -14.67 -13.44 6.61
C ARG A 97 -15.24 -12.43 5.63
N ALA A 98 -14.52 -11.36 5.35
CA ALA A 98 -14.92 -10.35 4.36
C ALA A 98 -15.18 -10.98 3.00
N GLY A 99 -14.28 -11.85 2.51
CA GLY A 99 -14.44 -12.54 1.25
C GLY A 99 -15.55 -13.61 1.23
N GLN A 100 -15.77 -14.33 2.33
CA GLN A 100 -16.81 -15.38 2.40
C GLN A 100 -18.23 -14.82 2.41
N GLU A 101 -18.46 -13.78 3.17
CA GLU A 101 -19.81 -13.22 3.35
C GLU A 101 -20.29 -12.52 2.08
N ARG A 102 -19.39 -11.94 1.32
CA ARG A 102 -19.66 -11.34 0.00
C ARG A 102 -20.06 -12.37 -1.06
N LYS A 103 -19.40 -13.52 -1.10
CA LYS A 103 -19.80 -14.62 -1.97
C LYS A 103 -21.24 -15.10 -1.72
N ARG A 104 -21.70 -15.00 -0.47
CA ARG A 104 -23.09 -15.33 -0.09
C ARG A 104 -24.11 -14.28 -0.55
N GLN A 105 -23.68 -13.01 -0.68
CA GLN A 105 -24.55 -11.90 -1.07
C GLN A 105 -24.60 -11.68 -2.58
N LEU A 106 -23.99 -12.56 -3.40
CA LEU A 106 -23.98 -12.51 -4.88
C LEU A 106 -23.48 -11.17 -5.45
N GLN A 107 -22.49 -10.55 -4.81
CA GLN A 107 -21.93 -9.32 -5.32
C GLN A 107 -20.81 -9.58 -6.32
N GLU A 108 -20.78 -8.79 -7.39
CA GLU A 108 -19.91 -8.97 -8.57
C GLU A 108 -18.44 -8.55 -8.35
N TYR A 109 -18.03 -8.18 -7.13
CA TYR A 109 -16.66 -7.79 -6.83
C TYR A 109 -16.15 -8.41 -5.53
N ASP A 110 -14.85 -8.70 -5.49
CA ASP A 110 -14.18 -9.24 -4.31
C ASP A 110 -13.95 -8.14 -3.25
N VAL A 111 -14.09 -8.50 -1.98
CA VAL A 111 -13.73 -7.63 -0.86
C VAL A 111 -12.41 -8.08 -0.29
N SER A 112 -11.43 -7.21 -0.37
CA SER A 112 -10.12 -7.41 0.22
C SER A 112 -9.57 -6.09 0.74
N PHE A 113 -8.55 -6.18 1.57
CA PHE A 113 -7.79 -5.03 2.06
C PHE A 113 -6.33 -5.43 2.25
N SER A 114 -5.45 -4.45 2.11
CA SER A 114 -4.04 -4.58 2.44
C SER A 114 -3.81 -3.98 3.82
N TYR A 115 -2.87 -4.52 4.61
CA TYR A 115 -2.62 -4.03 5.95
C TYR A 115 -1.14 -4.14 6.32
N GLY A 116 -0.71 -3.29 7.25
CA GLY A 116 0.59 -3.37 7.89
C GLY A 116 0.45 -3.24 9.39
N ILE A 117 1.40 -3.78 10.12
CA ILE A 117 1.37 -3.93 11.58
C ILE A 117 2.59 -3.31 12.21
N ALA A 118 2.38 -2.44 13.20
CA ALA A 118 3.43 -1.90 14.04
C ALA A 118 3.18 -2.27 15.49
N GLU A 119 4.06 -3.08 16.07
CA GLU A 119 4.06 -3.39 17.48
C GLU A 119 4.86 -2.35 18.27
N VAL A 120 4.32 -1.91 19.39
CA VAL A 120 4.94 -0.97 20.31
C VAL A 120 5.10 -1.65 21.65
N CYS A 121 6.35 -1.94 22.02
CA CYS A 121 6.69 -2.53 23.30
C CYS A 121 6.64 -1.49 24.43
N PRO A 122 6.40 -1.92 25.68
CA PRO A 122 6.50 -1.03 26.82
C PRO A 122 7.88 -0.35 26.88
N GLY A 123 7.89 0.98 26.95
CA GLY A 123 9.12 1.77 26.96
C GLY A 123 9.57 2.29 25.59
N ASP A 124 8.95 1.87 24.49
CA ASP A 124 9.18 2.49 23.19
C ASP A 124 8.63 3.94 23.19
N MET A 125 9.49 4.89 22.79
CA MET A 125 9.20 6.34 22.82
C MET A 125 8.87 6.91 21.44
N GLY A 126 8.31 6.11 20.55
CA GLY A 126 7.93 6.56 19.20
C GLY A 126 6.71 7.50 19.21
N SER A 127 6.67 8.46 18.29
CA SER A 127 5.47 9.28 18.06
C SER A 127 4.33 8.45 17.41
N VAL A 128 3.10 8.94 17.48
CA VAL A 128 1.97 8.30 16.77
C VAL A 128 2.24 8.27 15.28
N GLU A 129 2.85 9.31 14.75
CA GLU A 129 3.23 9.45 13.34
C GLU A 129 4.25 8.37 12.93
N ASP A 130 5.30 8.15 13.74
CA ASP A 130 6.31 7.11 13.48
C ASP A 130 5.71 5.70 13.50
N ILE A 131 4.76 5.44 14.40
CA ILE A 131 4.08 4.15 14.51
C ILE A 131 3.22 3.90 13.28
N ILE A 132 2.46 4.91 12.85
CA ILE A 132 1.63 4.83 11.64
C ILE A 132 2.51 4.65 10.40
N SER A 133 3.64 5.37 10.28
CA SER A 133 4.58 5.23 9.17
C SER A 133 5.15 3.81 9.07
N ARG A 134 5.56 3.21 10.19
CA ARG A 134 6.02 1.80 10.20
C ARG A 134 4.95 0.81 9.73
N ALA A 135 3.69 1.03 10.10
CA ALA A 135 2.58 0.21 9.62
C ALA A 135 2.32 0.46 8.13
N ASP A 136 2.41 1.70 7.67
CA ASP A 136 2.20 2.09 6.27
C ASP A 136 3.21 1.43 5.33
N GLU A 137 4.48 1.43 5.68
CA GLU A 137 5.53 0.75 4.91
C GLU A 137 5.21 -0.73 4.67
N GLN A 138 4.74 -1.45 5.68
CA GLN A 138 4.35 -2.86 5.55
C GLN A 138 3.07 -3.02 4.71
N MET A 139 2.08 -2.16 4.91
CA MET A 139 0.84 -2.15 4.14
C MET A 139 1.13 -1.93 2.65
N TYR A 140 2.04 -1.02 2.33
CA TYR A 140 2.46 -0.75 0.96
C TYR A 140 3.05 -1.98 0.27
N VAL A 141 3.93 -2.72 0.95
CA VAL A 141 4.49 -3.98 0.41
C VAL A 141 3.37 -4.99 0.12
N GLN A 142 2.42 -5.14 1.03
CA GLN A 142 1.29 -6.06 0.84
C GLN A 142 0.37 -5.59 -0.31
N LYS A 143 0.10 -4.30 -0.43
CA LYS A 143 -0.70 -3.70 -1.51
C LYS A 143 -0.06 -3.95 -2.88
N ARG A 144 1.25 -3.79 -3.00
CA ARG A 144 1.99 -4.16 -4.21
C ARG A 144 1.84 -5.64 -4.56
N GLY A 145 1.99 -6.53 -3.58
CA GLY A 145 1.78 -7.97 -3.77
C GLY A 145 0.36 -8.28 -4.29
N TYR A 146 -0.66 -7.64 -3.72
CA TYR A 146 -2.04 -7.78 -4.18
C TYR A 146 -2.21 -7.36 -5.65
N HIS A 147 -1.66 -6.22 -6.06
CA HIS A 147 -1.75 -5.76 -7.45
C HIS A 147 -1.05 -6.71 -8.43
N ILE A 148 0.12 -7.25 -8.06
CA ILE A 148 0.83 -8.24 -8.87
C ILE A 148 -0.01 -9.52 -9.05
N GLU A 149 -0.55 -10.06 -7.97
CA GLU A 149 -1.39 -11.27 -8.04
C GLU A 149 -2.68 -11.05 -8.84
N ARG A 150 -3.28 -9.86 -8.72
CA ARG A 150 -4.45 -9.49 -9.51
C ARG A 150 -4.12 -9.36 -10.99
N ALA A 151 -2.99 -8.74 -11.32
CA ALA A 151 -2.52 -8.64 -12.71
C ALA A 151 -2.30 -10.04 -13.32
N LYS A 152 -1.67 -10.96 -12.58
CA LYS A 152 -1.49 -12.35 -12.99
C LYS A 152 -2.82 -13.06 -13.24
N ARG A 153 -3.83 -12.89 -12.39
CA ARG A 153 -5.17 -13.47 -12.58
C ARG A 153 -5.85 -12.94 -13.85
N ARG A 154 -5.82 -11.63 -14.08
CA ARG A 154 -6.39 -11.01 -15.29
C ARG A 154 -5.73 -11.52 -16.57
N LEU A 155 -4.43 -11.79 -16.54
CA LEU A 155 -3.71 -12.38 -17.65
C LEU A 155 -4.07 -13.86 -17.85
N GLY A 156 -4.28 -14.63 -16.76
CA GLY A 156 -4.70 -16.03 -16.79
C GLY A 156 -6.12 -16.21 -17.34
N GLU A 157 -7.05 -15.33 -16.98
CA GLU A 157 -8.44 -15.38 -17.47
C GLU A 157 -8.60 -15.10 -18.98
N LYS A 158 -7.60 -14.51 -19.63
CA LYS A 158 -7.59 -14.28 -21.09
C LYS A 158 -7.13 -15.48 -21.92
N HIS A 159 -6.69 -16.57 -21.29
CA HIS A 159 -6.19 -17.77 -21.94
C HIS A 159 -6.98 -19.04 -21.58
N GLU A 160 -8.31 -19.03 -21.81
CA GLU A 160 -9.13 -20.27 -21.83
C GLU A 160 -9.07 -20.98 -23.18
N ASP A 161 -7.90 -21.20 -23.74
CA ASP A 161 -7.71 -22.15 -24.83
C ASP A 161 -6.39 -22.92 -24.62
N GLY A 162 -6.55 -24.14 -24.07
CA GLY A 162 -5.70 -25.30 -24.27
C GLY A 162 -4.21 -25.23 -23.90
N ASP A 163 -3.82 -25.96 -22.84
CA ASP A 163 -2.54 -26.66 -22.60
C ASP A 163 -1.19 -26.03 -23.06
N ALA A 164 -1.10 -24.71 -23.20
CA ALA A 164 0.17 -24.01 -23.38
C ALA A 164 0.69 -23.47 -22.04
N PRO A 165 1.98 -23.59 -21.73
CA PRO A 165 2.55 -22.94 -20.55
C PRO A 165 2.26 -21.44 -20.64
N PHE A 166 1.77 -20.87 -19.54
CA PHE A 166 1.42 -19.45 -19.41
C PHE A 166 2.64 -18.58 -19.78
N TYR A 167 2.66 -18.11 -21.01
CA TYR A 167 3.64 -17.15 -21.52
C TYR A 167 3.02 -15.77 -21.49
N TYR A 168 3.52 -14.88 -20.61
CA TYR A 168 3.22 -13.45 -20.68
C TYR A 168 4.44 -12.73 -21.26
N ASP A 169 4.21 -11.84 -22.21
CA ASP A 169 5.25 -10.89 -22.59
C ASP A 169 5.34 -9.77 -21.53
N GLY A 170 6.56 -9.23 -21.36
CA GLY A 170 6.80 -8.19 -20.34
C GLY A 170 5.97 -6.91 -20.57
N GLY A 171 5.58 -6.62 -21.79
CA GLY A 171 4.72 -5.48 -22.15
C GLY A 171 3.31 -5.62 -21.61
N SER A 172 2.68 -6.76 -21.86
CA SER A 172 1.31 -7.05 -21.36
C SER A 172 1.25 -7.07 -19.82
N LEU A 173 2.30 -7.58 -19.17
CA LEU A 173 2.41 -7.53 -17.70
C LEU A 173 2.52 -6.10 -17.20
N TYR A 174 3.38 -5.29 -17.83
CA TYR A 174 3.56 -3.88 -17.49
C TYR A 174 2.26 -3.08 -17.65
N GLU A 175 1.54 -3.26 -18.77
CA GLU A 175 0.25 -2.61 -19.00
C GLU A 175 -0.79 -3.02 -17.95
N ALA A 176 -0.86 -4.31 -17.61
CA ALA A 176 -1.79 -4.80 -16.58
C ALA A 176 -1.46 -4.25 -15.18
N LEU A 177 -0.20 -4.15 -14.83
CA LEU A 177 0.25 -3.55 -13.57
C LEU A 177 -0.06 -2.06 -13.53
N SER A 178 0.30 -1.31 -14.57
CA SER A 178 0.05 0.13 -14.67
C SER A 178 -1.44 0.48 -14.64
N ALA A 179 -2.30 -0.38 -15.18
CA ALA A 179 -3.75 -0.20 -15.14
C ALA A 179 -4.40 -0.65 -13.80
N SER A 180 -3.66 -1.27 -12.91
CA SER A 180 -4.19 -1.84 -11.65
C SER A 180 -3.97 -0.96 -10.43
N THR A 181 -3.22 0.11 -10.54
CA THR A 181 -2.90 1.05 -9.46
C THR A 181 -2.95 2.49 -9.95
N ASP A 182 -3.15 3.43 -9.04
CA ASP A 182 -2.99 4.87 -9.29
C ASP A 182 -1.52 5.34 -9.15
N ASP A 183 -0.63 4.44 -8.69
CA ASP A 183 0.80 4.73 -8.57
C ASP A 183 1.50 4.66 -9.93
N TYR A 184 2.57 5.40 -10.08
CA TYR A 184 3.43 5.31 -11.25
C TYR A 184 4.28 4.03 -11.20
N ILE A 185 3.93 3.05 -12.05
CA ILE A 185 4.76 1.87 -12.27
C ILE A 185 5.65 2.11 -13.47
N PHE A 186 6.93 1.96 -13.31
CA PHE A 186 7.90 2.00 -14.41
C PHE A 186 8.82 0.77 -14.36
N VAL A 187 9.37 0.42 -15.50
CA VAL A 187 10.29 -0.72 -15.65
C VAL A 187 11.59 -0.24 -16.24
N GLY A 188 12.70 -0.66 -15.68
CA GLY A 188 14.02 -0.25 -16.17
C GLY A 188 15.08 -1.31 -16.05
N ASN A 189 16.09 -1.17 -16.88
CA ASN A 189 17.30 -1.97 -16.82
C ASN A 189 18.44 -1.11 -16.25
N MET A 190 18.78 -1.37 -14.99
CA MET A 190 19.81 -0.61 -14.26
C MET A 190 21.19 -0.68 -14.94
N LYS A 191 21.51 -1.78 -15.64
CA LYS A 191 22.80 -1.95 -16.34
C LYS A 191 22.89 -1.12 -17.61
N THR A 192 21.80 -0.96 -18.33
CA THR A 192 21.77 -0.20 -19.59
C THR A 192 21.28 1.24 -19.41
N GLY A 193 20.71 1.58 -18.25
CA GLY A 193 20.14 2.89 -17.97
C GLY A 193 18.87 3.20 -18.77
N VAL A 194 18.23 2.18 -19.37
CA VAL A 194 17.01 2.34 -20.17
C VAL A 194 15.81 2.03 -19.32
N PHE A 195 14.87 2.99 -19.26
CA PHE A 195 13.65 2.89 -18.46
C PHE A 195 12.41 3.17 -19.32
N CYS A 196 11.31 2.48 -19.01
CA CYS A 196 10.01 2.69 -19.62
C CYS A 196 9.04 3.24 -18.54
N TYR A 197 8.51 4.42 -18.79
CA TYR A 197 7.63 5.18 -17.88
C TYR A 197 6.19 5.23 -18.42
N PRO A 198 5.18 5.26 -17.55
CA PRO A 198 3.79 5.48 -17.98
C PRO A 198 3.62 6.91 -18.52
N GLN A 199 2.64 7.09 -19.41
CA GLN A 199 2.35 8.37 -20.06
C GLN A 199 2.08 9.49 -19.04
N ALA A 200 1.36 9.18 -17.97
CA ALA A 200 1.06 10.17 -16.91
C ALA A 200 2.34 10.72 -16.24
N MET A 201 3.35 9.87 -16.03
CA MET A 201 4.64 10.29 -15.48
C MET A 201 5.45 11.13 -16.48
N VAL A 202 5.34 10.81 -17.78
CA VAL A 202 5.94 11.62 -18.85
C VAL A 202 5.38 13.04 -18.81
N GLU A 203 4.08 13.18 -18.67
CA GLU A 203 3.39 14.48 -18.64
C GLU A 203 3.68 15.25 -17.35
N GLU A 204 3.72 14.59 -16.20
CA GLU A 204 3.95 15.25 -14.91
C GLU A 204 5.37 15.74 -14.74
N PHE A 205 6.36 14.95 -15.14
CA PHE A 205 7.78 15.30 -14.95
C PHE A 205 8.48 15.81 -16.20
N GLY A 206 7.78 15.90 -17.33
CA GLY A 206 8.33 16.39 -18.59
C GLY A 206 9.40 15.48 -19.17
N LEU A 207 9.22 14.17 -19.03
CA LEU A 207 10.16 13.17 -19.58
C LEU A 207 10.19 13.27 -21.12
N PRO A 208 11.33 12.99 -21.76
CA PRO A 208 11.46 13.09 -23.22
C PRO A 208 10.60 12.09 -24.01
N GLY A 209 9.98 11.14 -23.30
CA GLY A 209 9.09 10.12 -23.84
C GLY A 209 8.94 8.95 -22.86
N GLN A 210 8.12 7.98 -23.25
CA GLN A 210 7.91 6.79 -22.40
C GLN A 210 9.16 5.93 -22.25
N VAL A 211 10.06 5.93 -23.24
CA VAL A 211 11.35 5.19 -23.15
C VAL A 211 12.46 6.21 -23.00
N VAL A 212 13.07 6.25 -21.84
CA VAL A 212 14.18 7.17 -21.53
C VAL A 212 15.48 6.38 -21.44
N ARG A 213 16.47 6.85 -22.17
CA ARG A 213 17.87 6.36 -22.07
C ARG A 213 18.63 7.26 -21.11
N GLU A 214 19.57 6.72 -20.37
CA GLU A 214 20.33 7.46 -19.35
C GLU A 214 19.42 8.14 -18.32
N ALA A 215 18.40 7.43 -17.86
CA ALA A 215 17.35 7.96 -16.96
C ALA A 215 17.94 8.60 -15.69
N ALA A 216 19.05 8.10 -15.17
CA ALA A 216 19.72 8.67 -14.00
C ALA A 216 20.16 10.11 -14.21
N ALA A 217 20.66 10.46 -15.41
CA ALA A 217 21.06 11.83 -15.74
C ALA A 217 19.86 12.77 -15.81
N PHE A 218 18.72 12.27 -16.29
CA PHE A 218 17.47 13.05 -16.32
C PHE A 218 16.93 13.28 -14.90
N TRP A 219 16.79 12.23 -14.11
CA TRP A 219 16.30 12.32 -12.75
C TRP A 219 17.18 13.16 -11.85
N GLY A 220 18.51 13.10 -12.00
CA GLY A 220 19.44 13.96 -11.26
C GLY A 220 19.18 15.45 -11.38
N GLN A 221 18.49 15.90 -12.45
CA GLN A 221 18.11 17.30 -12.62
C GLN A 221 16.77 17.66 -11.94
N LEU A 222 15.96 16.66 -11.62
CA LEU A 222 14.64 16.82 -11.01
C LEU A 222 14.62 16.55 -9.51
N ILE A 223 15.54 15.75 -9.01
CA ILE A 223 15.64 15.39 -7.59
C ILE A 223 16.02 16.61 -6.75
N HIS A 224 15.41 16.74 -5.59
CA HIS A 224 15.74 17.80 -4.65
C HIS A 224 17.21 17.68 -4.18
N PRO A 225 18.01 18.77 -4.14
CA PRO A 225 19.44 18.69 -3.80
C PRO A 225 19.75 18.01 -2.45
N HIS A 226 18.85 18.09 -1.48
CA HIS A 226 19.03 17.43 -0.19
C HIS A 226 18.80 15.91 -0.25
N ASP A 227 18.07 15.43 -1.26
CA ASP A 227 17.69 14.02 -1.40
C ASP A 227 18.58 13.29 -2.41
N GLU A 228 19.39 14.04 -3.19
CA GLU A 228 20.21 13.53 -4.29
C GLU A 228 21.20 12.46 -3.84
N ALA A 229 21.95 12.71 -2.76
CA ALA A 229 22.95 11.76 -2.27
C ALA A 229 22.32 10.43 -1.85
N TYR A 230 21.20 10.49 -1.14
CA TYR A 230 20.46 9.31 -0.70
C TYR A 230 19.85 8.55 -1.88
N PHE A 231 19.27 9.25 -2.84
CA PHE A 231 18.72 8.67 -4.06
C PHE A 231 19.80 7.92 -4.86
N LEU A 232 20.97 8.52 -5.05
CA LEU A 232 22.09 7.92 -5.80
C LEU A 232 22.65 6.69 -5.08
N GLU A 233 22.84 6.76 -3.76
CA GLU A 233 23.37 5.64 -2.98
C GLU A 233 22.42 4.43 -3.02
N SER A 234 21.11 4.67 -2.84
CA SER A 234 20.11 3.62 -2.87
C SER A 234 20.02 2.95 -4.25
N ASN A 235 20.00 3.72 -5.33
CA ASN A 235 20.01 3.16 -6.69
C ASN A 235 21.31 2.39 -6.99
N GLN A 236 22.46 2.87 -6.52
CA GLN A 236 23.74 2.18 -6.69
C GLN A 236 23.77 0.85 -5.93
N SER A 237 23.15 0.79 -4.74
CA SER A 237 23.04 -0.44 -3.95
C SER A 237 22.31 -1.55 -4.71
N ILE A 238 21.21 -1.21 -5.40
CA ILE A 238 20.47 -2.13 -6.28
C ILE A 238 21.30 -2.51 -7.52
N ALA A 239 21.94 -1.53 -8.17
CA ALA A 239 22.73 -1.76 -9.37
C ALA A 239 23.93 -2.71 -9.10
N ASP A 240 24.53 -2.61 -7.93
CA ASP A 240 25.63 -3.44 -7.47
C ASP A 240 25.18 -4.82 -6.96
N GLY A 241 23.85 -5.04 -6.84
CA GLY A 241 23.27 -6.26 -6.27
C GLY A 241 23.51 -6.44 -4.77
N ARG A 242 23.78 -5.33 -4.05
CA ARG A 242 23.92 -5.34 -2.58
C ARG A 242 22.56 -5.45 -1.90
N GLU A 243 21.52 -4.95 -2.58
CA GLU A 243 20.11 -5.04 -2.17
C GLU A 243 19.27 -5.56 -3.34
N GLU A 244 18.24 -6.33 -3.04
CA GLU A 244 17.30 -6.86 -4.05
C GLU A 244 16.16 -5.88 -4.32
N TYR A 245 15.83 -5.05 -3.35
CA TYR A 245 14.80 -4.01 -3.44
C TYR A 245 15.14 -2.87 -2.51
N HIS A 246 14.59 -1.71 -2.77
CA HIS A 246 14.63 -0.57 -1.87
C HIS A 246 13.27 0.12 -1.80
N ASN A 247 13.02 0.81 -0.70
CA ASN A 247 11.91 1.74 -0.54
C ASN A 247 12.50 3.06 -0.06
N ILE A 248 12.41 4.09 -0.89
CA ILE A 248 12.98 5.41 -0.60
C ILE A 248 11.96 6.49 -0.93
N GLU A 249 11.91 7.51 -0.10
CA GLU A 249 11.16 8.74 -0.36
C GLU A 249 12.13 9.83 -0.80
N TYR A 250 11.80 10.52 -1.85
CA TYR A 250 12.56 11.67 -2.35
C TYR A 250 11.63 12.66 -3.06
N ARG A 251 11.99 13.91 -3.02
CA ARG A 251 11.25 14.96 -3.71
C ARG A 251 11.75 15.11 -5.13
N ALA A 252 10.83 15.10 -6.09
CA ALA A 252 11.13 15.42 -7.49
C ALA A 252 10.32 16.64 -7.94
N ARG A 253 10.91 17.48 -8.78
CA ARG A 253 10.27 18.68 -9.30
C ARG A 253 9.48 18.36 -10.56
N ASN A 254 8.17 18.63 -10.52
CA ASN A 254 7.29 18.43 -11.66
C ASN A 254 7.41 19.60 -12.68
N VAL A 255 6.70 19.47 -13.83
CA VAL A 255 6.70 20.50 -14.90
C VAL A 255 6.14 21.86 -14.46
N ARG A 256 5.39 21.89 -13.34
CA ARG A 256 4.88 23.15 -12.74
C ARG A 256 5.89 23.81 -11.80
N GLY A 257 7.04 23.16 -11.57
CA GLY A 257 8.07 23.62 -10.65
C GLY A 257 7.80 23.28 -9.19
N GLU A 258 6.78 22.47 -8.91
CA GLU A 258 6.40 22.03 -7.57
C GLU A 258 7.20 20.80 -7.18
N TRP A 259 7.52 20.67 -5.89
CA TRP A 259 8.11 19.47 -5.32
C TRP A 259 7.02 18.48 -4.92
N THR A 260 7.06 17.30 -5.48
CA THR A 260 6.15 16.17 -5.21
C THR A 260 6.92 15.01 -4.61
#